data_62ad04f6ed00b4a7c533998ebaa1741c
#
_entry.id   62ad04f6ed00b4a7c533998ebaa1741c
#
_cell.length_a   1.000
_cell.length_b   1.000
_cell.length_c   1.000
_cell.angle_alpha   90.00
_cell.angle_beta   90.00
_cell.angle_gamma   90.00
#
_symmetry.space_group_name_H-M   'P 1'
#
loop_
_entity.id
_entity.type
_entity.pdbx_description
1 polymer ?
#
loop_
_entity_poly.entity_id
_entity_poly.type
_entity_poly.pdbx_seq_one_letter_code
_entity_poly.pdbx_strand_id
1 'polypeptide(L)' 'MAATSAPLATLAAVDCLRAGGNAADAAVVASAVLCVVEPAMTGIGGDCFALVGTPDGKVRGLNGSGRAAQAANADWLKA' A
#
# COMPACT_ATOMS: atom_id res chain seq x y z
N MET A 1 -14.01 6.48 6.51
CA MET A 1 -13.39 5.75 7.65
C MET A 1 -12.07 5.15 7.21
N ALA A 2 -11.06 5.24 8.03
CA ALA A 2 -9.75 4.66 7.76
C ALA A 2 -9.24 3.88 8.97
N ALA A 3 -8.58 2.76 8.72
CA ALA A 3 -7.97 1.94 9.75
C ALA A 3 -6.63 1.43 9.26
N THR A 4 -5.59 1.63 10.04
CA THR A 4 -4.23 1.18 9.73
C THR A 4 -3.55 0.64 10.98
N SER A 5 -2.34 0.11 10.80
CA SER A 5 -1.53 -0.37 11.93
C SER A 5 -0.83 0.75 12.71
N ALA A 6 -0.89 2.00 12.23
CA ALA A 6 -0.23 3.13 12.88
C ALA A 6 -1.16 4.34 12.94
N PRO A 7 -1.26 5.04 14.11
CA PRO A 7 -2.15 6.21 14.24
C PRO A 7 -1.83 7.33 13.26
N LEU A 8 -0.57 7.59 12.96
CA LEU A 8 -0.17 8.64 12.02
C LEU A 8 -0.67 8.36 10.61
N ALA A 9 -0.63 7.10 10.16
CA ALA A 9 -1.13 6.72 8.85
C ALA A 9 -2.66 6.86 8.80
N THR A 10 -3.37 6.47 9.84
CA THR A 10 -4.81 6.64 9.92
C THR A 10 -5.21 8.11 9.88
N LEU A 11 -4.49 8.96 10.62
CA LEU A 11 -4.74 10.40 10.62
C LEU A 11 -4.55 10.99 9.23
N ALA A 12 -3.44 10.66 8.56
CA ALA A 12 -3.17 11.14 7.21
C ALA A 12 -4.25 10.72 6.23
N ALA A 13 -4.74 9.49 6.32
CA ALA A 13 -5.81 8.99 5.47
C ALA A 13 -7.12 9.75 5.71
N VAL A 14 -7.48 9.98 6.98
CA VAL A 14 -8.69 10.73 7.34
C VAL A 14 -8.59 12.17 6.85
N ASP A 15 -7.44 12.83 7.01
CA ASP A 15 -7.23 14.18 6.52
C ASP A 15 -7.37 14.25 4.99
N CYS A 16 -6.85 13.26 4.28
CA CYS A 16 -7.02 13.17 2.83
C CYS A 16 -8.48 13.07 2.44
N LEU A 17 -9.26 12.24 3.13
CA LEU A 17 -10.70 12.10 2.87
C LEU A 17 -11.44 13.40 3.15
N ARG A 18 -11.10 14.12 4.22
CA ARG A 18 -11.69 15.40 4.57
C ARG A 18 -11.38 16.48 3.54
N ALA A 19 -10.22 16.42 2.91
CA ALA A 19 -9.83 17.36 1.87
C ALA A 19 -10.48 17.07 0.51
N GLY A 20 -11.33 16.05 0.43
CA GLY A 20 -12.03 15.69 -0.80
C GLY A 20 -11.41 14.56 -1.59
N GLY A 21 -10.37 13.92 -1.05
CA GLY A 21 -9.77 12.75 -1.67
C GLY A 21 -10.67 11.54 -1.61
N ASN A 22 -10.51 10.61 -2.55
CA ASN A 22 -11.25 9.36 -2.53
C ASN A 22 -10.52 8.27 -1.73
N ALA A 23 -11.11 7.08 -1.64
CA ALA A 23 -10.51 5.99 -0.88
C ALA A 23 -9.14 5.57 -1.43
N ALA A 24 -8.96 5.61 -2.76
CA ALA A 24 -7.67 5.27 -3.36
C ALA A 24 -6.60 6.31 -2.99
N ASP A 25 -6.95 7.60 -3.00
CA ASP A 25 -6.04 8.67 -2.57
C ASP A 25 -5.64 8.46 -1.11
N ALA A 26 -6.61 8.16 -0.24
CA ALA A 26 -6.36 7.93 1.18
C ALA A 26 -5.45 6.72 1.40
N ALA A 27 -5.63 5.64 0.61
CA ALA A 27 -4.79 4.45 0.71
C ALA A 27 -3.34 4.75 0.32
N VAL A 28 -3.12 5.54 -0.73
CA VAL A 28 -1.77 5.93 -1.16
C VAL A 28 -1.10 6.78 -0.08
N VAL A 29 -1.82 7.74 0.49
CA VAL A 29 -1.28 8.60 1.55
C VAL A 29 -0.93 7.76 2.78
N ALA A 30 -1.83 6.87 3.21
CA ALA A 30 -1.58 6.01 4.37
C ALA A 30 -0.37 5.11 4.14
N SER A 31 -0.25 4.52 2.95
CA SER A 31 0.89 3.67 2.61
C SER A 31 2.20 4.44 2.64
N ALA A 32 2.21 5.67 2.13
CA ALA A 32 3.40 6.50 2.15
C ALA A 32 3.84 6.82 3.59
N VAL A 33 2.90 7.11 4.48
CA VAL A 33 3.21 7.36 5.89
C VAL A 33 3.75 6.08 6.55
N LEU A 34 3.16 4.93 6.26
CA LEU A 34 3.61 3.65 6.81
C LEU A 34 5.05 3.31 6.40
N CYS A 35 5.48 3.72 5.22
CA CYS A 35 6.87 3.53 4.80
C CYS A 35 7.85 4.25 5.72
N VAL A 36 7.43 5.33 6.35
CA VAL A 36 8.27 6.10 7.30
C VAL A 36 8.15 5.55 8.71
N VAL A 37 6.91 5.26 9.19
CA VAL A 37 6.67 4.89 10.58
C VAL A 37 6.78 3.39 10.84
N GLU A 38 6.64 2.57 9.81
CA GLU A 38 6.78 1.12 9.89
C GLU A 38 7.67 0.57 8.76
N PRO A 39 8.93 1.03 8.66
CA PRO A 39 9.78 0.67 7.52
C PRO A 39 10.11 -0.83 7.44
N ALA A 40 10.05 -1.55 8.55
CA ALA A 40 10.29 -2.99 8.56
C ALA A 40 9.15 -3.79 7.93
N MET A 41 7.95 -3.21 7.87
CA MET A 41 6.75 -3.90 7.38
C MET A 41 6.29 -3.37 6.03
N THR A 42 6.65 -2.14 5.67
CA THR A 42 6.14 -1.46 4.48
C THR A 42 7.26 -0.66 3.82
N GLY A 43 7.37 -0.74 2.51
CA GLY A 43 8.35 0.03 1.75
C GLY A 43 7.84 0.37 0.36
N ILE A 44 8.32 1.51 -0.16
CA ILE A 44 8.08 1.90 -1.56
C ILE A 44 8.74 0.85 -2.45
N GLY A 45 8.00 0.33 -3.42
CA GLY A 45 8.50 -0.73 -4.28
C GLY A 45 8.35 -2.13 -3.70
N GLY A 46 7.79 -2.26 -2.49
CA GLY A 46 7.46 -3.55 -1.91
C GLY A 46 6.18 -4.14 -2.47
N ASP A 47 5.80 -5.29 -1.95
CA ASP A 47 4.59 -5.99 -2.38
C ASP A 47 3.35 -5.19 -1.99
N CYS A 48 2.32 -5.28 -2.82
CA CYS A 48 1.03 -4.65 -2.55
C CYS A 48 -0.11 -5.52 -3.07
N PHE A 49 -1.12 -5.67 -2.25
CA PHE A 49 -2.37 -6.32 -2.63
C PHE A 49 -3.50 -5.36 -2.32
N ALA A 50 -4.43 -5.22 -3.25
CA ALA A 50 -5.52 -4.28 -3.09
C ALA A 50 -6.83 -4.82 -3.62
N LEU A 51 -7.92 -4.51 -2.93
CA LEU A 51 -9.27 -4.69 -3.41
C LEU A 51 -9.94 -3.32 -3.40
N VAL A 52 -10.42 -2.89 -4.55
CA VAL A 52 -11.04 -1.57 -4.70
C VAL A 52 -12.48 -1.74 -5.10
N GLY A 53 -13.40 -1.29 -4.24
CA GLY A 53 -14.81 -1.22 -4.53
C GLY A 53 -15.15 0.14 -5.14
N THR A 54 -15.93 0.12 -6.22
CA THR A 54 -16.37 1.34 -6.88
C THR A 54 -17.85 1.59 -6.62
N PRO A 55 -18.37 2.85 -6.79
CA PRO A 55 -19.76 3.14 -6.51
C PRO A 55 -20.77 2.34 -7.35
N ASP A 56 -20.35 1.78 -8.47
CA ASP A 56 -21.19 0.94 -9.31
C ASP A 56 -21.32 -0.51 -8.81
N GLY A 57 -20.75 -0.81 -7.64
CA GLY A 57 -20.82 -2.13 -7.02
C GLY A 57 -19.77 -3.12 -7.50
N LYS A 58 -18.86 -2.70 -8.38
CA LYS A 58 -17.79 -3.57 -8.85
C LYS A 58 -16.61 -3.56 -7.88
N VAL A 59 -15.92 -4.69 -7.79
CA VAL A 59 -14.70 -4.81 -6.99
C VAL A 59 -13.56 -5.22 -7.92
N ARG A 60 -12.45 -4.48 -7.85
CA ARG A 60 -11.24 -4.78 -8.61
C ARG A 60 -10.14 -5.21 -7.67
N GLY A 61 -9.45 -6.28 -8.03
CA GLY A 61 -8.33 -6.77 -7.27
C GLY A 61 -7.00 -6.45 -7.95
N LEU A 62 -6.00 -6.12 -7.15
CA LEU A 62 -4.63 -5.94 -7.62
C LEU A 62 -3.72 -6.89 -6.85
N ASN A 63 -2.97 -7.69 -7.59
CA ASN A 63 -1.91 -8.50 -7.01
C ASN A 63 -0.57 -7.91 -7.44
N GLY A 64 0.01 -7.10 -6.55
CA GLY A 64 1.30 -6.45 -6.75
C GLY A 64 2.37 -7.07 -5.89
N SER A 65 2.52 -8.40 -5.92
CA SER A 65 3.52 -9.09 -5.10
C SER A 65 4.96 -8.83 -5.54
N GLY A 66 5.13 -8.08 -6.64
CA GLY A 66 6.46 -7.72 -7.11
C GLY A 66 7.14 -8.86 -7.86
N ARG A 67 8.26 -8.54 -8.46
CA ARG A 67 9.09 -9.49 -9.18
C ARG A 67 10.47 -9.51 -8.59
N ALA A 68 11.11 -10.67 -8.57
CA ALA A 68 12.52 -10.75 -8.24
C ALA A 68 13.35 -10.05 -9.34
N ALA A 69 14.50 -9.50 -8.94
CA ALA A 69 15.42 -8.96 -9.93
C ALA A 69 15.83 -10.05 -10.92
N GLN A 70 16.09 -9.67 -12.18
CA GLN A 70 16.50 -10.65 -13.20
C GLN A 70 17.72 -11.45 -12.80
N ALA A 71 18.64 -10.83 -12.06
CA ALA A 71 19.85 -11.51 -11.58
C ALA A 71 19.59 -12.42 -10.38
N ALA A 72 18.42 -12.35 -9.74
CA ALA A 72 18.08 -13.17 -8.58
C ALA A 72 17.61 -14.54 -9.05
N ASN A 73 18.48 -15.54 -8.91
CA ASN A 73 18.18 -16.94 -9.25
C ASN A 73 18.73 -17.84 -8.16
N ALA A 74 18.48 -19.15 -8.29
CA ALA A 74 18.93 -20.10 -7.27
C ALA A 74 20.45 -20.10 -7.08
N ASP A 75 21.20 -19.95 -8.17
CA ASP A 75 22.67 -19.92 -8.09
C ASP A 75 23.15 -18.66 -7.38
N TRP A 76 22.55 -17.51 -7.69
CA TRP A 76 22.86 -16.25 -7.03
C TRP A 76 22.58 -16.33 -5.52
N LEU A 77 21.45 -16.91 -5.14
CA LEU A 77 21.06 -17.03 -3.73
C LEU A 77 21.96 -18.00 -2.96
N LYS A 78 22.56 -18.97 -3.64
CA LYS A 78 23.48 -19.92 -3.02
C LYS A 78 24.90 -19.36 -2.85
N ALA A 79 25.21 -18.31 -3.57
CA ALA A 79 26.49 -17.65 -3.45
C ALA A 79 26.56 -16.83 -2.16
#